data_cb3695578ed6f75c92c6922faec3e0e8
#
_entry.id   cb3695578ed6f75c92c6922faec3e0e8
#
_cell.length_a   1.000
_cell.length_b   1.000
_cell.length_c   1.000
_cell.angle_alpha   90.00
_cell.angle_beta   90.00
_cell.angle_gamma   90.00
#
_symmetry.space_group_name_H-M   'P 1'
#
loop_
_entity.id
_entity.type
_entity.pdbx_description
1 polymer ?
#
loop_
_entity_poly.entity_id
_entity_poly.type
_entity_poly.pdbx_seq_one_letter_code
_entity_poly.pdbx_strand_id
1 'polypeptide(L)'
;MEGGTDGGVQVVSRRMVRPFTSPPMANGNGCHPAKEEVEVIHLTPWDLRLISIDYIQKGILLPKPPVSGVSLVKALQSSFARALRLFYPFAGRLASEERGDGTVSVFLRCTDEGAEFVHAVAPGVAVADIVSSLYTPSVVWKFYSLALVLGADAATESLPVLAVQVTELADGVFVGMTLNHSVGDGTAFWHFFNTWSEIHRPGGVGITDDLRGLSTPLPVLQRWFLETCPVPILMPFRKLEHIVRRFERTTVQECFFTFSAASVRKLKARANDEMAGTATAAISSLQAVLAHLWRAVCRARCLPPEQGTFYSVVVGCRGRVNGIPPGYVGNAMVFGKAEATAGEIEEKGLGWTAWLLNRAVASFDEATMRQSLERWVREPDFTYMSNLSSAGTALVTGSSPRFDVFGNDFGWGKPVAVRSGAGNKADGKATVFEGPERGGSMSLEVCMAPDALARLVADEEFMNAVSLPA
;
A
#
# COMPACT_ATOMS: atom_id res chain seq x y z
N MET A 1 -8.39 33.64 13.51
CA MET A 1 -7.46 33.05 14.51
C MET A 1 -8.28 32.04 15.30
N GLU A 2 -8.35 30.83 14.79
CA GLU A 2 -8.87 29.69 15.55
C GLU A 2 -7.68 28.79 15.84
N GLY A 3 -7.31 28.74 17.13
CA GLY A 3 -6.25 27.89 17.63
C GLY A 3 -6.67 26.41 17.54
N GLY A 4 -6.42 25.78 16.42
CA GLY A 4 -6.44 24.34 16.33
C GLY A 4 -5.38 23.79 17.27
N THR A 5 -5.80 23.12 18.32
CA THR A 5 -4.92 22.32 19.17
C THR A 5 -4.24 21.30 18.28
N ASP A 6 -2.95 21.52 17.98
CA ASP A 6 -2.08 20.53 17.36
C ASP A 6 -2.04 19.34 18.33
N GLY A 7 -2.89 18.33 18.09
CA GLY A 7 -3.00 17.13 18.91
C GLY A 7 -1.65 16.39 18.87
N GLY A 8 -0.73 16.82 19.75
CA GLY A 8 0.67 16.47 19.71
C GLY A 8 0.87 14.96 19.82
N VAL A 9 1.28 14.31 18.73
CA VAL A 9 1.80 12.94 18.77
C VAL A 9 3.19 12.99 19.38
N GLN A 10 3.38 12.28 20.49
CA GLN A 10 4.66 12.21 21.19
C GLN A 10 5.25 10.82 21.07
N VAL A 11 6.47 10.75 20.52
CA VAL A 11 7.22 9.50 20.47
C VAL A 11 7.79 9.19 21.85
N VAL A 12 7.39 8.05 22.42
CA VAL A 12 7.83 7.56 23.73
C VAL A 12 9.11 6.72 23.62
N SER A 13 9.16 5.86 22.61
CA SER A 13 10.34 5.04 22.36
C SER A 13 10.45 4.63 20.91
N ARG A 14 11.70 4.40 20.47
CA ARG A 14 12.06 3.89 19.15
C ARG A 14 13.08 2.77 19.31
N ARG A 15 12.85 1.62 18.66
CA ARG A 15 13.72 0.46 18.79
C ARG A 15 13.78 -0.31 17.47
N MET A 16 14.91 -0.98 17.23
CA MET A 16 15.01 -1.99 16.19
C MET A 16 14.60 -3.35 16.78
N VAL A 17 13.61 -3.98 16.16
CA VAL A 17 13.14 -5.33 16.51
C VAL A 17 13.70 -6.31 15.49
N ARG A 18 14.47 -7.26 15.98
CA ARG A 18 15.10 -8.33 15.17
C ARG A 18 14.15 -9.52 15.05
N PRO A 19 14.31 -10.36 14.00
CA PRO A 19 13.62 -11.64 13.92
C PRO A 19 13.87 -12.48 15.18
N PHE A 20 12.84 -13.17 15.63
CA PHE A 20 12.96 -14.08 16.77
C PHE A 20 13.84 -15.27 16.41
N THR A 21 14.93 -15.47 17.17
CA THR A 21 15.78 -16.65 17.06
C THR A 21 15.46 -17.57 18.24
N SER A 22 15.14 -18.85 17.98
CA SER A 22 15.03 -19.84 19.05
C SER A 22 16.42 -19.99 19.72
N PRO A 23 16.49 -20.05 21.07
CA PRO A 23 17.77 -20.33 21.71
C PRO A 23 18.34 -21.64 21.16
N PRO A 24 19.65 -21.71 20.89
CA PRO A 24 20.27 -22.93 20.42
C PRO A 24 19.97 -24.04 21.43
N MET A 25 19.44 -25.16 20.97
CA MET A 25 19.33 -26.36 21.81
C MET A 25 20.73 -26.65 22.34
N ALA A 26 20.88 -26.73 23.66
CA ALA A 26 22.14 -26.98 24.35
C ALA A 26 22.62 -28.41 24.06
N ASN A 27 23.10 -28.67 22.86
CA ASN A 27 23.88 -29.84 22.51
C ASN A 27 25.34 -29.38 22.46
N GLY A 28 26.05 -29.73 23.55
CA GLY A 28 27.45 -29.39 23.69
C GLY A 28 28.32 -29.98 22.59
N ASN A 29 28.79 -29.12 21.74
CA ASN A 29 30.11 -29.20 21.09
C ASN A 29 30.36 -27.80 20.49
N GLY A 30 31.33 -27.12 21.12
CA GLY A 30 31.77 -25.80 20.74
C GLY A 30 32.43 -25.80 19.35
N CYS A 31 31.62 -25.55 18.34
CA CYS A 31 32.10 -25.11 17.05
C CYS A 31 31.64 -23.65 16.90
N HIS A 32 32.57 -22.69 16.83
CA HIS A 32 32.26 -21.34 16.45
C HIS A 32 31.60 -21.40 15.08
N PRO A 33 30.36 -20.90 14.91
CA PRO A 33 29.79 -20.83 13.57
C PRO A 33 30.69 -19.93 12.72
N ALA A 34 31.14 -20.47 11.58
CA ALA A 34 31.71 -19.66 10.52
C ALA A 34 30.76 -18.48 10.28
N LYS A 35 31.27 -17.27 9.98
CA LYS A 35 30.44 -16.14 9.54
C LYS A 35 29.55 -16.63 8.41
N GLU A 36 28.27 -16.85 8.69
CA GLU A 36 27.30 -17.14 7.63
C GLU A 36 27.34 -15.98 6.64
N GLU A 37 27.56 -16.29 5.38
CA GLU A 37 27.47 -15.27 4.33
C GLU A 37 26.07 -14.63 4.39
N VAL A 38 26.02 -13.29 4.38
CA VAL A 38 24.74 -12.56 4.42
C VAL A 38 23.99 -12.88 3.15
N GLU A 39 22.80 -13.46 3.29
CA GLU A 39 21.93 -13.74 2.15
C GLU A 39 21.59 -12.43 1.42
N VAL A 40 21.68 -12.48 0.08
CA VAL A 40 21.38 -11.37 -0.81
C VAL A 40 20.18 -11.76 -1.66
N ILE A 41 19.14 -10.93 -1.62
CA ILE A 41 17.96 -11.05 -2.47
C ILE A 41 18.04 -10.00 -3.58
N HIS A 42 18.22 -10.45 -4.82
CA HIS A 42 18.19 -9.58 -6.00
C HIS A 42 16.76 -9.12 -6.30
N LEU A 43 16.61 -7.83 -6.63
CA LEU A 43 15.33 -7.21 -6.93
C LEU A 43 14.91 -7.48 -8.38
N THR A 44 13.62 -7.72 -8.57
CA THR A 44 13.01 -7.94 -9.89
C THR A 44 12.77 -6.61 -10.63
N PRO A 45 12.47 -6.61 -11.94
CA PRO A 45 12.04 -5.41 -12.65
C PRO A 45 10.83 -4.72 -12.00
N TRP A 46 9.88 -5.48 -11.45
CA TRP A 46 8.73 -4.92 -10.72
C TRP A 46 9.14 -4.20 -9.43
N ASP A 47 10.13 -4.75 -8.71
CA ASP A 47 10.66 -4.16 -7.48
C ASP A 47 11.41 -2.86 -7.78
N LEU A 48 12.33 -2.91 -8.75
CA LEU A 48 13.20 -1.80 -9.15
C LEU A 48 12.42 -0.62 -9.73
N ARG A 49 11.34 -0.87 -10.48
CA ARG A 49 10.46 0.16 -11.04
C ARG A 49 9.92 1.13 -9.98
N LEU A 50 9.78 0.68 -8.75
CA LEU A 50 9.15 1.41 -7.65
C LEU A 50 10.15 2.08 -6.69
N ILE A 51 11.45 2.05 -7.04
CA ILE A 51 12.51 2.54 -6.14
C ILE A 51 12.47 4.05 -5.90
N SER A 52 11.85 4.82 -6.81
CA SER A 52 11.78 6.28 -6.74
C SER A 52 10.44 6.83 -6.22
N ILE A 53 9.65 5.99 -5.54
CA ILE A 53 8.43 6.43 -4.84
C ILE A 53 8.57 6.27 -3.33
N ASP A 54 7.68 6.91 -2.58
CA ASP A 54 7.67 6.77 -1.12
C ASP A 54 7.30 5.36 -0.67
N TYR A 55 7.62 5.04 0.55
CA TYR A 55 7.18 3.81 1.21
C TYR A 55 5.65 3.71 1.23
N ILE A 56 5.14 2.48 1.19
CA ILE A 56 3.72 2.19 1.44
C ILE A 56 3.44 2.47 2.92
N GLN A 57 2.43 3.27 3.20
CA GLN A 57 1.98 3.56 4.55
C GLN A 57 0.49 3.28 4.69
N LYS A 58 0.13 2.27 5.47
CA LYS A 58 -1.25 1.91 5.82
C LYS A 58 -1.31 1.55 7.29
N GLY A 59 -2.42 1.89 7.93
CA GLY A 59 -2.61 1.56 9.34
C GLY A 59 -4.08 1.37 9.66
N ILE A 60 -4.31 0.68 10.76
CA ILE A 60 -5.63 0.36 11.27
C ILE A 60 -5.85 1.04 12.61
N LEU A 61 -7.07 1.50 12.81
CA LEU A 61 -7.57 2.06 14.06
C LEU A 61 -8.31 0.95 14.81
N LEU A 62 -7.87 0.67 16.02
CA LEU A 62 -8.40 -0.39 16.86
C LEU A 62 -9.07 0.20 18.10
N PRO A 63 -10.09 -0.45 18.68
CA PRO A 63 -10.62 -0.08 19.97
C PRO A 63 -9.53 -0.13 21.05
N LYS A 64 -9.83 0.43 22.22
CA LYS A 64 -8.90 0.45 23.36
C LYS A 64 -8.58 -0.98 23.81
N PRO A 65 -7.30 -1.38 23.85
CA PRO A 65 -6.92 -2.69 24.35
C PRO A 65 -7.08 -2.81 25.87
N PRO A 66 -7.20 -4.02 26.42
CA PRO A 66 -7.34 -4.24 27.87
C PRO A 66 -6.08 -3.87 28.65
N VAL A 67 -4.93 -3.80 27.98
CA VAL A 67 -3.64 -3.37 28.52
C VAL A 67 -3.10 -2.21 27.70
N SER A 68 -2.32 -1.33 28.32
CA SER A 68 -1.77 -0.13 27.66
C SER A 68 -0.29 0.07 28.06
N GLY A 69 0.33 1.08 27.45
CA GLY A 69 1.71 1.47 27.76
C GLY A 69 2.73 0.37 27.50
N VAL A 70 3.69 0.26 28.41
CA VAL A 70 4.85 -0.64 28.26
C VAL A 70 4.45 -2.13 28.09
N SER A 71 3.36 -2.56 28.72
CA SER A 71 2.90 -3.97 28.62
C SER A 71 2.34 -4.28 27.24
N LEU A 72 1.52 -3.41 26.68
CA LEU A 72 1.02 -3.53 25.29
C LEU A 72 2.18 -3.55 24.31
N VAL A 73 3.09 -2.59 24.42
CA VAL A 73 4.21 -2.42 23.51
C VAL A 73 5.13 -3.64 23.54
N LYS A 74 5.47 -4.19 24.72
CA LYS A 74 6.28 -5.41 24.83
C LYS A 74 5.59 -6.62 24.18
N ALA A 75 4.30 -6.79 24.38
CA ALA A 75 3.54 -7.89 23.78
C ALA A 75 3.53 -7.79 22.25
N LEU A 76 3.26 -6.58 21.70
CA LEU A 76 3.30 -6.32 20.28
C LEU A 76 4.69 -6.51 19.66
N GLN A 77 5.74 -6.04 20.32
CA GLN A 77 7.13 -6.25 19.90
C GLN A 77 7.51 -7.73 19.85
N SER A 78 7.09 -8.50 20.84
CA SER A 78 7.34 -9.95 20.88
C SER A 78 6.68 -10.68 19.71
N SER A 79 5.41 -10.40 19.43
CA SER A 79 4.71 -11.00 18.28
C SER A 79 5.24 -10.49 16.93
N PHE A 80 5.68 -9.23 16.87
CA PHE A 80 6.31 -8.64 15.69
C PHE A 80 7.64 -9.33 15.36
N ALA A 81 8.49 -9.60 16.37
CA ALA A 81 9.72 -10.37 16.18
C ALA A 81 9.47 -11.77 15.62
N ARG A 82 8.37 -12.43 16.04
CA ARG A 82 7.96 -13.74 15.51
C ARG A 82 7.46 -13.65 14.08
N ALA A 83 6.69 -12.61 13.73
CA ALA A 83 6.29 -12.36 12.35
C ALA A 83 7.50 -12.08 11.46
N LEU A 84 8.47 -11.30 11.93
CA LEU A 84 9.73 -11.05 11.23
C LEU A 84 10.54 -12.32 10.98
N ARG A 85 10.46 -13.36 11.83
CA ARG A 85 11.10 -14.66 11.55
C ARG A 85 10.58 -15.28 10.24
N LEU A 86 9.28 -15.14 9.96
CA LEU A 86 8.69 -15.64 8.72
C LEU A 86 9.03 -14.75 7.51
N PHE A 87 9.12 -13.46 7.72
CA PHE A 87 9.41 -12.44 6.72
C PHE A 87 10.78 -11.80 6.97
N TYR A 88 11.81 -12.63 7.24
CA TYR A 88 13.13 -12.12 7.64
C TYR A 88 13.75 -11.09 6.68
N PRO A 89 13.48 -11.09 5.35
CA PRO A 89 13.99 -10.04 4.48
C PRO A 89 13.51 -8.63 4.87
N PHE A 90 12.37 -8.52 5.55
CA PHE A 90 11.86 -7.23 6.04
C PHE A 90 12.66 -6.67 7.23
N ALA A 91 13.52 -7.48 7.85
CA ALA A 91 14.49 -7.06 8.84
C ALA A 91 15.86 -6.67 8.23
N GLY A 92 16.00 -6.78 6.91
CA GLY A 92 17.23 -6.46 6.17
C GLY A 92 17.38 -4.99 5.82
N ARG A 93 18.33 -4.73 4.91
CA ARG A 93 18.63 -3.40 4.38
C ARG A 93 18.78 -3.44 2.87
N LEU A 94 18.24 -2.44 2.18
CA LEU A 94 18.59 -2.22 0.79
C LEU A 94 20.04 -1.75 0.68
N ALA A 95 20.71 -2.15 -0.39
CA ALA A 95 22.05 -1.71 -0.72
C ALA A 95 22.16 -1.54 -2.24
N SER A 96 23.09 -0.70 -2.67
CA SER A 96 23.43 -0.52 -4.08
C SER A 96 24.92 -0.77 -4.30
N GLU A 97 25.26 -1.31 -5.47
CA GLU A 97 26.63 -1.48 -5.92
C GLU A 97 26.82 -0.73 -7.23
N GLU A 98 27.64 0.32 -7.20
CA GLU A 98 28.07 1.07 -8.38
C GLU A 98 29.28 0.38 -9.00
N ARG A 99 29.22 0.10 -10.29
CA ARG A 99 30.26 -0.64 -11.01
C ARG A 99 31.09 0.26 -11.92
N GLY A 100 32.34 -0.11 -12.14
CA GLY A 100 33.27 0.64 -12.98
C GLY A 100 32.89 0.68 -14.47
N ASP A 101 31.98 -0.18 -14.91
CA ASP A 101 31.41 -0.20 -16.26
C ASP A 101 30.28 0.81 -16.49
N GLY A 102 29.92 1.58 -15.47
CA GLY A 102 28.87 2.60 -15.54
C GLY A 102 27.47 2.05 -15.24
N THR A 103 27.37 0.87 -14.66
CA THR A 103 26.10 0.27 -14.22
C THR A 103 25.95 0.31 -12.70
N VAL A 104 24.70 0.22 -12.23
CA VAL A 104 24.35 0.09 -10.81
C VAL A 104 23.39 -1.06 -10.62
N SER A 105 23.58 -1.85 -9.57
CA SER A 105 22.64 -2.85 -9.10
C SER A 105 22.09 -2.49 -7.71
N VAL A 106 20.85 -2.89 -7.44
CA VAL A 106 20.20 -2.72 -6.13
C VAL A 106 19.70 -4.07 -5.65
N PHE A 107 19.93 -4.37 -4.39
CA PHE A 107 19.58 -5.64 -3.78
C PHE A 107 19.24 -5.48 -2.30
N LEU A 108 18.59 -6.49 -1.73
CA LEU A 108 18.24 -6.55 -0.32
C LEU A 108 19.22 -7.50 0.40
N ARG A 109 19.88 -7.00 1.43
CA ARG A 109 20.75 -7.78 2.33
C ARG A 109 19.96 -8.23 3.54
N CYS A 110 19.88 -9.53 3.77
CA CYS A 110 19.20 -10.11 4.94
C CYS A 110 20.14 -10.11 6.15
N THR A 111 20.32 -8.95 6.77
CA THR A 111 21.34 -8.69 7.81
C THR A 111 20.81 -8.88 9.23
N ASP A 112 19.54 -9.17 9.42
CA ASP A 112 18.89 -9.22 10.75
C ASP A 112 19.10 -7.97 11.62
N GLU A 113 19.39 -6.82 10.98
CA GLU A 113 19.50 -5.54 11.70
C GLU A 113 18.18 -5.13 12.36
N GLY A 114 17.07 -5.66 11.82
CA GLY A 114 15.73 -5.48 12.37
C GLY A 114 14.90 -4.44 11.63
N ALA A 115 13.60 -4.47 11.93
CA ALA A 115 12.63 -3.48 11.53
C ALA A 115 12.40 -2.45 12.64
N GLU A 116 12.08 -1.22 12.27
CA GLU A 116 11.84 -0.17 13.24
C GLU A 116 10.48 -0.36 13.94
N PHE A 117 10.46 -0.23 15.26
CA PHE A 117 9.25 -0.24 16.07
C PHE A 117 9.19 1.00 16.94
N VAL A 118 8.18 1.84 16.70
CA VAL A 118 7.95 3.10 17.40
C VAL A 118 6.74 2.97 18.30
N HIS A 119 6.88 3.40 19.55
CA HIS A 119 5.76 3.65 20.47
C HIS A 119 5.54 5.13 20.58
N ALA A 120 4.32 5.57 20.35
CA ALA A 120 3.90 6.96 20.48
C ALA A 120 2.60 7.05 21.26
N VAL A 121 2.28 8.26 21.77
CA VAL A 121 1.04 8.57 22.44
C VAL A 121 0.44 9.85 21.84
N ALA A 122 -0.89 9.89 21.75
CA ALA A 122 -1.67 11.03 21.29
C ALA A 122 -2.93 11.18 22.18
N PRO A 123 -2.77 11.53 23.46
CA PRO A 123 -3.88 11.54 24.43
C PRO A 123 -4.97 12.58 24.14
N GLY A 124 -4.66 13.55 23.30
CA GLY A 124 -5.63 14.56 22.82
C GLY A 124 -6.39 14.16 21.57
N VAL A 125 -6.20 12.94 21.05
CA VAL A 125 -6.87 12.43 19.84
C VAL A 125 -7.74 11.24 20.22
N ALA A 126 -9.03 11.31 19.95
CA ALA A 126 -9.98 10.22 20.12
C ALA A 126 -10.23 9.48 18.79
N VAL A 127 -10.75 8.27 18.87
CA VAL A 127 -11.20 7.49 17.72
C VAL A 127 -12.19 8.29 16.87
N ALA A 128 -13.15 8.96 17.53
CA ALA A 128 -14.16 9.79 16.87
C ALA A 128 -13.55 10.92 16.02
N ASP A 129 -12.45 11.54 16.46
CA ASP A 129 -11.79 12.60 15.69
C ASP A 129 -11.28 12.13 14.33
N ILE A 130 -11.02 10.81 14.19
CA ILE A 130 -10.49 10.20 12.96
C ILE A 130 -11.61 9.71 12.04
N VAL A 131 -12.76 9.28 12.60
CA VAL A 131 -13.79 8.56 11.84
C VAL A 131 -15.07 9.36 11.58
N SER A 132 -15.37 10.41 12.37
CA SER A 132 -16.65 11.14 12.27
C SER A 132 -16.70 12.16 11.13
N SER A 133 -15.59 12.40 10.44
CA SER A 133 -15.52 13.34 9.31
C SER A 133 -15.18 12.62 8.02
N LEU A 134 -15.71 13.12 6.90
CA LEU A 134 -15.24 12.72 5.56
C LEU A 134 -13.78 13.11 5.37
N TYR A 135 -13.36 14.26 5.87
CA TYR A 135 -11.98 14.74 5.76
C TYR A 135 -11.08 13.99 6.76
N THR A 136 -10.00 13.43 6.26
CA THR A 136 -8.99 12.79 7.11
C THR A 136 -8.17 13.87 7.82
N PRO A 137 -8.12 13.88 9.16
CA PRO A 137 -7.35 14.87 9.90
C PRO A 137 -5.84 14.65 9.69
N SER A 138 -5.09 15.74 9.54
CA SER A 138 -3.64 15.72 9.27
C SER A 138 -2.81 15.02 10.35
N VAL A 139 -3.33 14.91 11.58
CA VAL A 139 -2.68 14.18 12.68
C VAL A 139 -2.43 12.71 12.32
N VAL A 140 -3.25 12.11 11.46
CA VAL A 140 -3.09 10.72 10.99
C VAL A 140 -1.73 10.49 10.32
N TRP A 141 -1.18 11.49 9.62
CA TRP A 141 0.13 11.38 9.00
C TRP A 141 1.27 11.24 10.01
N LYS A 142 1.08 11.72 11.25
CA LYS A 142 2.04 11.61 12.35
C LYS A 142 2.02 10.22 13.02
N PHE A 143 1.11 9.33 12.64
CA PHE A 143 1.02 7.95 13.13
C PHE A 143 1.93 6.97 12.39
N TYR A 144 2.87 7.48 11.59
CA TYR A 144 3.80 6.68 10.81
C TYR A 144 5.22 7.20 10.96
N SER A 145 6.16 6.28 11.10
CA SER A 145 7.59 6.57 10.94
C SER A 145 8.01 6.44 9.46
N LEU A 146 9.20 6.93 9.14
CA LEU A 146 9.75 6.93 7.77
C LEU A 146 8.79 7.58 6.74
N ALA A 147 8.08 8.62 7.16
CA ALA A 147 7.20 9.37 6.27
C ALA A 147 8.03 10.15 5.24
N LEU A 148 7.55 10.17 3.99
CA LEU A 148 8.15 10.94 2.89
C LEU A 148 9.58 10.51 2.50
N VAL A 149 9.97 9.29 2.84
CA VAL A 149 11.24 8.66 2.46
C VAL A 149 11.04 7.90 1.14
N LEU A 150 11.90 8.15 0.15
CA LEU A 150 11.88 7.40 -1.11
C LEU A 150 12.51 6.02 -0.94
N GLY A 151 12.06 5.06 -1.76
CA GLY A 151 12.60 3.71 -1.74
C GLY A 151 14.13 3.67 -1.85
N ALA A 152 14.71 4.49 -2.71
CA ALA A 152 16.15 4.59 -2.93
C ALA A 152 16.92 5.12 -1.71
N ASP A 153 16.33 5.97 -0.89
CA ASP A 153 16.98 6.51 0.31
C ASP A 153 17.36 5.39 1.28
N ALA A 154 16.60 4.29 1.29
CA ALA A 154 16.96 3.12 2.09
C ALA A 154 18.29 2.48 1.69
N ALA A 155 18.64 2.51 0.42
CA ALA A 155 19.91 1.95 -0.06
C ALA A 155 21.10 2.87 0.19
N THR A 156 20.87 4.20 0.19
CA THR A 156 21.94 5.20 0.39
C THR A 156 22.17 5.53 1.87
N GLU A 157 21.12 5.49 2.69
CA GLU A 157 21.16 5.87 4.11
C GLU A 157 21.05 4.67 5.05
N SER A 158 21.02 3.44 4.52
CA SER A 158 20.86 2.19 5.30
C SER A 158 19.62 2.19 6.21
N LEU A 159 18.50 2.75 5.72
CA LEU A 159 17.26 2.84 6.49
C LEU A 159 16.56 1.47 6.56
N PRO A 160 15.76 1.22 7.62
CA PRO A 160 14.91 0.03 7.68
C PRO A 160 13.95 -0.03 6.50
N VAL A 161 13.77 -1.21 5.91
CA VAL A 161 12.78 -1.41 4.83
C VAL A 161 11.36 -1.58 5.38
N LEU A 162 11.22 -1.90 6.66
CA LEU A 162 9.95 -2.01 7.38
C LEU A 162 10.00 -1.22 8.68
N ALA A 163 8.93 -0.48 8.95
CA ALA A 163 8.72 0.17 10.23
C ALA A 163 7.26 0.04 10.68
N VAL A 164 7.05 0.01 11.99
CA VAL A 164 5.74 0.03 12.63
C VAL A 164 5.71 1.11 13.68
N GLN A 165 4.62 1.87 13.75
CA GLN A 165 4.34 2.79 14.83
C GLN A 165 3.01 2.41 15.49
N VAL A 166 3.06 2.19 16.80
CA VAL A 166 1.90 1.99 17.65
C VAL A 166 1.64 3.29 18.40
N THR A 167 0.52 3.94 18.11
CA THR A 167 0.14 5.22 18.74
C THR A 167 -1.08 4.99 19.63
N GLU A 168 -0.91 5.16 20.95
CA GLU A 168 -2.01 5.11 21.91
C GLU A 168 -2.79 6.43 21.86
N LEU A 169 -4.09 6.33 21.58
CA LEU A 169 -5.04 7.44 21.55
C LEU A 169 -5.79 7.55 22.90
N ALA A 170 -6.67 8.52 23.04
CA ALA A 170 -7.49 8.68 24.24
C ALA A 170 -8.33 7.42 24.56
N ASP A 171 -8.93 6.83 23.53
CA ASP A 171 -9.91 5.74 23.63
C ASP A 171 -9.67 4.59 22.64
N GLY A 172 -8.49 4.53 22.01
CA GLY A 172 -8.12 3.52 21.06
C GLY A 172 -6.62 3.42 20.81
N VAL A 173 -6.24 2.63 19.81
CA VAL A 173 -4.84 2.48 19.35
C VAL A 173 -4.80 2.53 17.84
N PHE A 174 -3.87 3.30 17.29
CA PHE A 174 -3.55 3.25 15.87
C PHE A 174 -2.28 2.45 15.65
N VAL A 175 -2.34 1.45 14.77
CA VAL A 175 -1.18 0.65 14.34
C VAL A 175 -0.87 1.00 12.90
N GLY A 176 0.16 1.82 12.69
CA GLY A 176 0.65 2.23 11.38
C GLY A 176 1.85 1.39 10.95
N MET A 177 1.85 0.90 9.73
CA MET A 177 2.98 0.18 9.14
C MET A 177 3.48 0.91 7.89
N THR A 178 4.79 0.91 7.73
CA THR A 178 5.52 1.55 6.64
C THR A 178 6.43 0.50 6.01
N LEU A 179 6.29 0.24 4.71
CA LEU A 179 7.08 -0.75 3.96
C LEU A 179 7.69 -0.12 2.71
N ASN A 180 9.00 -0.29 2.51
CA ASN A 180 9.66 0.12 1.28
C ASN A 180 9.03 -0.58 0.08
N HIS A 181 8.57 0.23 -0.91
CA HIS A 181 7.81 -0.33 -2.03
C HIS A 181 8.67 -1.19 -2.96
N SER A 182 10.02 -1.09 -2.92
CA SER A 182 10.90 -1.96 -3.69
C SER A 182 11.06 -3.36 -3.09
N VAL A 183 10.55 -3.63 -1.88
CA VAL A 183 10.64 -4.96 -1.28
C VAL A 183 9.32 -5.71 -1.25
N GLY A 184 8.20 -5.03 -1.50
CA GLY A 184 6.89 -5.66 -1.56
C GLY A 184 5.77 -4.70 -1.97
N ASP A 185 4.73 -5.27 -2.57
CA ASP A 185 3.50 -4.56 -2.95
C ASP A 185 2.43 -4.62 -1.84
N GLY A 186 1.23 -4.12 -2.14
CA GLY A 186 0.11 -4.15 -1.21
C GLY A 186 -0.29 -5.57 -0.76
N THR A 187 -0.07 -6.60 -1.59
CA THR A 187 -0.32 -8.00 -1.20
C THR A 187 0.70 -8.44 -0.14
N ALA A 188 2.00 -8.19 -0.37
CA ALA A 188 3.05 -8.50 0.59
C ALA A 188 2.88 -7.72 1.90
N PHE A 189 2.47 -6.43 1.81
CA PHE A 189 2.17 -5.58 2.94
C PHE A 189 1.09 -6.17 3.85
N TRP A 190 -0.10 -6.46 3.29
CA TRP A 190 -1.21 -7.01 4.07
C TRP A 190 -0.96 -8.45 4.48
N HIS A 191 -0.20 -9.22 3.71
CA HIS A 191 0.22 -10.56 4.10
C HIS A 191 1.04 -10.53 5.41
N PHE A 192 2.02 -9.63 5.51
CA PHE A 192 2.77 -9.45 6.76
C PHE A 192 1.87 -8.96 7.90
N PHE A 193 1.04 -7.94 7.63
CA PHE A 193 0.19 -7.34 8.66
C PHE A 193 -0.80 -8.36 9.24
N ASN A 194 -1.49 -9.12 8.37
CA ASN A 194 -2.44 -10.17 8.76
C ASN A 194 -1.74 -11.29 9.54
N THR A 195 -0.57 -11.72 9.09
CA THR A 195 0.24 -12.74 9.80
C THR A 195 0.64 -12.23 11.18
N TRP A 196 1.06 -10.97 11.31
CA TRP A 196 1.42 -10.40 12.60
C TRP A 196 0.23 -10.32 13.55
N SER A 197 -0.92 -9.84 13.10
CA SER A 197 -2.13 -9.78 13.92
C SER A 197 -2.58 -11.16 14.37
N GLU A 198 -2.49 -12.17 13.50
CA GLU A 198 -2.84 -13.57 13.80
C GLU A 198 -1.89 -14.18 14.84
N ILE A 199 -0.57 -13.94 14.74
CA ILE A 199 0.43 -14.38 15.73
C ILE A 199 0.20 -13.70 17.09
N HIS A 200 -0.31 -12.48 17.13
CA HIS A 200 -0.50 -11.74 18.37
C HIS A 200 -1.72 -12.19 19.18
N ARG A 201 -2.74 -12.75 18.52
CA ARG A 201 -3.98 -13.19 19.21
C ARG A 201 -3.71 -14.14 20.38
N PRO A 202 -4.45 -14.01 21.51
CA PRO A 202 -4.44 -15.00 22.57
C PRO A 202 -4.81 -16.38 22.03
N GLY A 203 -3.97 -17.38 22.26
CA GLY A 203 -4.14 -18.73 21.69
C GLY A 203 -3.71 -18.84 20.22
N GLY A 204 -3.21 -17.75 19.63
CA GLY A 204 -2.60 -17.76 18.29
C GLY A 204 -1.37 -18.67 18.25
N VAL A 205 -1.10 -19.20 17.07
CA VAL A 205 0.04 -20.06 16.76
C VAL A 205 1.34 -19.31 17.01
N GLY A 206 1.99 -19.54 18.12
CA GLY A 206 3.23 -18.78 18.34
C GLY A 206 3.82 -18.84 19.73
N ILE A 207 3.22 -19.58 20.65
CA ILE A 207 3.88 -19.95 21.91
C ILE A 207 4.76 -21.19 21.70
N THR A 208 4.44 -21.99 20.69
CA THR A 208 5.24 -23.12 20.22
C THR A 208 5.77 -22.82 18.82
N ASP A 209 6.92 -23.38 18.42
CA ASP A 209 7.51 -23.26 17.08
C ASP A 209 6.63 -23.84 15.94
N ASP A 210 5.42 -24.25 16.24
CA ASP A 210 4.46 -24.87 15.31
C ASP A 210 3.62 -23.81 14.59
N LEU A 211 4.09 -23.43 13.42
CA LEU A 211 3.41 -22.48 12.50
C LEU A 211 2.24 -23.13 11.72
N ARG A 212 1.93 -24.42 11.97
CA ARG A 212 0.88 -25.18 11.25
C ARG A 212 -0.55 -24.70 11.53
N GLY A 213 -0.73 -23.82 12.49
CA GLY A 213 -2.04 -23.27 12.85
C GLY A 213 -2.34 -21.88 12.23
N LEU A 214 -1.44 -21.30 11.43
CA LEU A 214 -1.73 -20.03 10.75
C LEU A 214 -2.78 -20.24 9.65
N SER A 215 -3.80 -19.39 9.63
CA SER A 215 -4.77 -19.32 8.53
C SER A 215 -4.18 -18.57 7.33
N THR A 216 -3.29 -17.64 7.60
CA THR A 216 -2.54 -16.91 6.57
C THR A 216 -1.50 -17.84 5.91
N PRO A 217 -1.42 -17.91 4.57
CA PRO A 217 -0.42 -18.73 3.88
C PRO A 217 1.00 -18.39 4.31
N LEU A 218 1.91 -19.36 4.33
CA LEU A 218 3.32 -19.07 4.57
C LEU A 218 3.90 -18.21 3.43
N PRO A 219 4.79 -17.23 3.75
CA PRO A 219 5.39 -16.39 2.74
C PRO A 219 6.37 -17.17 1.86
N VAL A 220 6.34 -16.91 0.55
CA VAL A 220 7.34 -17.37 -0.40
C VAL A 220 8.26 -16.17 -0.70
N LEU A 221 9.48 -16.24 -0.17
CA LEU A 221 10.44 -15.13 -0.15
C LEU A 221 11.35 -15.11 -1.38
N GLN A 222 11.50 -16.26 -2.05
CA GLN A 222 12.27 -16.36 -3.28
C GLN A 222 11.66 -15.47 -4.36
N ARG A 223 12.49 -14.60 -4.97
CA ARG A 223 12.04 -13.71 -6.04
C ARG A 223 11.77 -14.51 -7.31
N TRP A 224 10.69 -14.13 -7.97
CA TRP A 224 10.30 -14.69 -9.26
C TRP A 224 10.88 -13.83 -10.38
N PHE A 225 11.63 -14.43 -11.27
CA PHE A 225 12.19 -13.80 -12.46
C PHE A 225 11.72 -14.52 -13.72
N LEU A 226 11.68 -13.81 -14.86
CA LEU A 226 11.62 -14.46 -16.15
C LEU A 226 12.91 -15.28 -16.38
N GLU A 227 12.78 -16.36 -17.10
CA GLU A 227 13.92 -17.25 -17.45
C GLU A 227 15.01 -16.52 -18.23
N THR A 228 14.62 -15.48 -18.99
CA THR A 228 15.51 -14.64 -19.81
C THR A 228 16.09 -13.44 -19.04
N CYS A 229 15.66 -13.22 -17.80
CA CYS A 229 16.09 -12.07 -17.02
C CYS A 229 17.48 -12.28 -16.41
N PRO A 230 18.45 -11.39 -16.62
CA PRO A 230 19.74 -11.48 -15.93
C PRO A 230 19.57 -11.22 -14.43
N VAL A 231 20.29 -11.99 -13.60
CA VAL A 231 20.31 -11.80 -12.15
C VAL A 231 21.76 -11.78 -11.68
N PRO A 232 22.25 -10.69 -11.10
CA PRO A 232 21.58 -9.41 -10.81
C PRO A 232 21.25 -8.59 -12.05
N ILE A 233 20.22 -7.73 -11.94
CA ILE A 233 19.92 -6.75 -12.98
C ILE A 233 20.89 -5.59 -12.84
N LEU A 234 21.64 -5.32 -13.90
CA LEU A 234 22.56 -4.19 -13.99
C LEU A 234 21.88 -3.05 -14.76
N MET A 235 21.49 -2.00 -14.03
CA MET A 235 20.81 -0.85 -14.63
C MET A 235 21.84 0.11 -15.26
N PRO A 236 21.56 0.69 -16.44
CA PRO A 236 22.54 1.50 -17.20
C PRO A 236 22.66 2.93 -16.63
N PHE A 237 22.95 3.02 -15.35
CA PHE A 237 23.14 4.27 -14.61
C PHE A 237 24.40 4.18 -13.76
N ARG A 238 25.22 5.24 -13.78
CA ARG A 238 26.46 5.27 -12.98
C ARG A 238 26.21 5.28 -11.48
N LYS A 239 25.10 5.88 -11.06
CA LYS A 239 24.74 6.07 -9.65
C LYS A 239 23.25 5.89 -9.46
N LEU A 240 22.87 5.46 -8.26
CA LEU A 240 21.46 5.32 -7.89
C LEU A 240 20.71 6.65 -7.90
N GLU A 241 21.41 7.76 -7.54
CA GLU A 241 20.83 9.11 -7.54
C GLU A 241 20.37 9.56 -8.94
N HIS A 242 20.93 9.01 -10.02
CA HIS A 242 20.49 9.34 -11.39
C HIS A 242 19.10 8.79 -11.72
N ILE A 243 18.62 7.82 -10.92
CA ILE A 243 17.28 7.24 -11.05
C ILE A 243 16.26 8.01 -10.21
N VAL A 244 16.71 8.64 -9.13
CA VAL A 244 15.82 9.30 -8.15
C VAL A 244 15.36 10.65 -8.70
N ARG A 245 14.03 10.88 -8.63
CA ARG A 245 13.44 12.20 -8.93
C ARG A 245 12.70 12.70 -7.70
N ARG A 246 13.29 13.67 -7.03
CA ARG A 246 12.60 14.41 -5.96
C ARG A 246 11.73 15.49 -6.60
N PHE A 247 10.54 15.69 -6.05
CA PHE A 247 9.59 16.67 -6.55
C PHE A 247 9.02 17.49 -5.41
N GLU A 248 8.62 18.71 -5.72
CA GLU A 248 7.88 19.53 -4.78
C GLU A 248 6.46 18.99 -4.63
N ARG A 249 6.08 18.72 -3.38
CA ARG A 249 4.77 18.15 -3.07
C ARG A 249 3.73 19.25 -3.09
N THR A 250 2.72 19.09 -3.92
CA THR A 250 1.57 19.99 -3.93
C THR A 250 0.73 19.79 -2.67
N THR A 251 0.11 20.87 -2.19
CA THR A 251 -0.84 20.80 -1.10
C THR A 251 -2.07 20.01 -1.52
N VAL A 252 -2.36 18.94 -0.81
CA VAL A 252 -3.56 18.12 -1.01
C VAL A 252 -4.31 17.97 0.31
N GLN A 253 -5.61 17.76 0.18
CA GLN A 253 -6.48 17.29 1.27
C GLN A 253 -6.98 15.90 0.94
N GLU A 254 -7.45 15.20 1.95
CA GLU A 254 -7.94 13.84 1.84
C GLU A 254 -9.36 13.70 2.35
N CYS A 255 -10.19 12.99 1.58
CA CYS A 255 -11.48 12.52 2.05
C CYS A 255 -11.53 10.98 2.02
N PHE A 256 -12.28 10.42 2.95
CA PHE A 256 -12.52 8.99 3.05
C PHE A 256 -14.01 8.71 2.77
N PHE A 257 -14.29 8.18 1.58
CA PHE A 257 -15.64 7.88 1.11
C PHE A 257 -15.94 6.39 1.25
N THR A 258 -17.00 6.03 1.95
CA THR A 258 -17.45 4.65 2.09
C THR A 258 -18.69 4.41 1.23
N PHE A 259 -18.69 3.34 0.46
CA PHE A 259 -19.80 2.87 -0.36
C PHE A 259 -20.34 1.59 0.27
N SER A 260 -21.61 1.59 0.68
CA SER A 260 -22.27 0.41 1.19
C SER A 260 -22.30 -0.71 0.13
N ALA A 261 -22.44 -1.95 0.56
CA ALA A 261 -22.61 -3.07 -0.36
C ALA A 261 -23.81 -2.86 -1.32
N ALA A 262 -24.87 -2.19 -0.85
CA ALA A 262 -26.03 -1.86 -1.65
C ALA A 262 -25.69 -0.80 -2.72
N SER A 263 -25.00 0.29 -2.35
CA SER A 263 -24.54 1.33 -3.29
C SER A 263 -23.61 0.75 -4.36
N VAL A 264 -22.67 -0.10 -3.97
CA VAL A 264 -21.76 -0.78 -4.90
C VAL A 264 -22.51 -1.65 -5.90
N ARG A 265 -23.50 -2.45 -5.43
CA ARG A 265 -24.35 -3.25 -6.33
C ARG A 265 -25.17 -2.38 -7.28
N LYS A 266 -25.74 -1.26 -6.80
CA LYS A 266 -26.50 -0.32 -7.61
C LYS A 266 -25.66 0.31 -8.72
N LEU A 267 -24.46 0.80 -8.39
CA LEU A 267 -23.52 1.34 -9.39
C LEU A 267 -23.12 0.28 -10.44
N LYS A 268 -22.81 -0.94 -9.98
CA LYS A 268 -22.47 -2.05 -10.88
C LYS A 268 -23.62 -2.42 -11.80
N ALA A 269 -24.87 -2.52 -11.29
CA ALA A 269 -26.04 -2.81 -12.10
C ALA A 269 -26.24 -1.71 -13.16
N ARG A 270 -26.28 -0.44 -12.75
CA ARG A 270 -26.40 0.71 -13.68
C ARG A 270 -25.33 0.66 -14.77
N ALA A 271 -24.07 0.44 -14.43
CA ALA A 271 -22.99 0.40 -15.41
C ALA A 271 -23.14 -0.74 -16.42
N ASN A 272 -23.62 -1.93 -15.98
CA ASN A 272 -23.86 -3.05 -16.89
C ASN A 272 -25.11 -2.85 -17.74
N ASP A 273 -26.19 -2.24 -17.20
CA ASP A 273 -27.41 -1.95 -17.94
C ASP A 273 -27.16 -0.91 -19.05
N GLU A 274 -26.35 0.15 -18.76
CA GLU A 274 -25.96 1.15 -19.77
C GLU A 274 -25.11 0.51 -20.91
N MET A 275 -24.43 -0.59 -20.66
CA MET A 275 -23.59 -1.31 -21.65
C MET A 275 -24.29 -2.54 -22.26
N ALA A 276 -25.54 -2.79 -21.93
CA ALA A 276 -26.27 -3.95 -22.44
C ALA A 276 -26.32 -3.94 -23.99
N GLY A 277 -25.89 -5.05 -24.58
CA GLY A 277 -25.80 -5.21 -26.03
C GLY A 277 -24.56 -4.60 -26.71
N THR A 278 -23.71 -3.86 -25.99
CA THR A 278 -22.50 -3.22 -26.56
C THR A 278 -21.20 -3.76 -26.02
N ALA A 279 -21.16 -4.27 -24.77
CA ALA A 279 -19.99 -4.84 -24.15
C ALA A 279 -20.03 -6.36 -24.11
N THR A 280 -18.90 -7.01 -24.40
CA THR A 280 -18.75 -8.48 -24.36
C THR A 280 -18.36 -8.99 -22.97
N ALA A 281 -17.91 -8.12 -22.08
CA ALA A 281 -17.47 -8.47 -20.74
C ALA A 281 -18.22 -7.67 -19.66
N ALA A 282 -18.58 -8.34 -18.57
CA ALA A 282 -19.27 -7.70 -17.45
C ALA A 282 -18.36 -6.73 -16.70
N ILE A 283 -18.91 -5.56 -16.38
CA ILE A 283 -18.25 -4.55 -15.54
C ILE A 283 -18.24 -5.03 -14.08
N SER A 284 -17.08 -4.98 -13.45
CA SER A 284 -16.92 -5.34 -12.05
C SER A 284 -17.35 -4.21 -11.10
N SER A 285 -17.60 -4.56 -9.84
CA SER A 285 -17.93 -3.59 -8.79
C SER A 285 -16.86 -2.48 -8.66
N LEU A 286 -15.59 -2.86 -8.67
CA LEU A 286 -14.50 -1.89 -8.58
C LEU A 286 -14.49 -0.93 -9.78
N GLN A 287 -14.63 -1.44 -10.99
CA GLN A 287 -14.68 -0.60 -12.19
C GLN A 287 -15.84 0.39 -12.17
N ALA A 288 -17.03 -0.02 -11.70
CA ALA A 288 -18.17 0.86 -11.58
C ALA A 288 -17.94 1.98 -10.54
N VAL A 289 -17.37 1.65 -9.38
CA VAL A 289 -17.05 2.65 -8.34
C VAL A 289 -15.95 3.61 -8.80
N LEU A 290 -14.89 3.12 -9.45
CA LEU A 290 -13.81 3.97 -9.98
C LEU A 290 -14.27 4.86 -11.13
N ALA A 291 -15.17 4.37 -11.99
CA ALA A 291 -15.78 5.18 -13.04
C ALA A 291 -16.66 6.28 -12.46
N HIS A 292 -17.43 5.97 -11.42
CA HIS A 292 -18.22 6.96 -10.70
C HIS A 292 -17.35 8.07 -10.10
N LEU A 293 -16.22 7.70 -9.48
CA LEU A 293 -15.23 8.66 -9.02
C LEU A 293 -14.64 9.48 -10.17
N TRP A 294 -14.27 8.85 -11.29
CA TRP A 294 -13.63 9.55 -12.42
C TRP A 294 -14.55 10.64 -13.01
N ARG A 295 -15.83 10.32 -13.23
CA ARG A 295 -16.83 11.29 -13.65
C ARG A 295 -16.93 12.46 -12.68
N ALA A 296 -17.08 12.18 -11.40
CA ALA A 296 -17.21 13.21 -10.38
C ALA A 296 -15.95 14.09 -10.27
N VAL A 297 -14.75 13.51 -10.41
CA VAL A 297 -13.49 14.26 -10.38
C VAL A 297 -13.34 15.17 -11.62
N CYS A 298 -13.77 14.74 -12.81
CA CYS A 298 -13.80 15.61 -13.99
C CYS A 298 -14.66 16.85 -13.74
N ARG A 299 -15.87 16.68 -13.17
CA ARG A 299 -16.75 17.80 -12.78
C ARG A 299 -16.13 18.66 -11.68
N ALA A 300 -15.60 18.04 -10.62
CA ALA A 300 -15.00 18.74 -9.48
C ALA A 300 -13.77 19.58 -9.88
N ARG A 301 -13.03 19.15 -10.88
CA ARG A 301 -11.89 19.90 -11.44
C ARG A 301 -12.32 20.92 -12.49
N CYS A 302 -13.61 20.99 -12.85
CA CYS A 302 -14.15 21.85 -13.90
C CYS A 302 -13.38 21.71 -15.21
N LEU A 303 -13.07 20.46 -15.61
CA LEU A 303 -12.30 20.22 -16.84
C LEU A 303 -13.13 20.61 -18.07
N PRO A 304 -12.55 21.37 -19.03
CA PRO A 304 -13.20 21.63 -20.30
C PRO A 304 -13.52 20.32 -21.04
N PRO A 305 -14.61 20.26 -21.82
CA PRO A 305 -15.02 19.02 -22.51
C PRO A 305 -13.93 18.38 -23.39
N GLU A 306 -13.10 19.20 -24.03
CA GLU A 306 -11.99 18.78 -24.90
C GLU A 306 -10.74 18.34 -24.11
N GLN A 307 -10.71 18.62 -22.82
CA GLN A 307 -9.53 18.29 -22.00
C GLN A 307 -9.37 16.78 -21.85
N GLY A 308 -8.21 16.28 -22.28
CA GLY A 308 -7.81 14.88 -22.05
C GLY A 308 -7.63 14.58 -20.57
N THR A 309 -8.17 13.45 -20.13
CA THR A 309 -8.04 12.90 -18.77
C THR A 309 -7.68 11.43 -18.86
N PHE A 310 -7.03 10.89 -17.84
CA PHE A 310 -6.75 9.47 -17.78
C PHE A 310 -6.88 8.90 -16.36
N TYR A 311 -7.16 7.62 -16.32
CA TYR A 311 -7.20 6.84 -15.09
C TYR A 311 -6.18 5.71 -15.15
N SER A 312 -5.22 5.70 -14.22
CA SER A 312 -4.28 4.60 -14.06
C SER A 312 -4.74 3.67 -12.94
N VAL A 313 -4.87 2.39 -13.25
CA VAL A 313 -5.30 1.33 -12.32
C VAL A 313 -4.20 0.30 -12.13
N VAL A 314 -4.04 -0.19 -10.90
CA VAL A 314 -3.11 -1.29 -10.62
C VAL A 314 -3.73 -2.61 -11.04
N VAL A 315 -2.99 -3.39 -11.81
CA VAL A 315 -3.35 -4.74 -12.27
C VAL A 315 -2.38 -5.73 -11.63
N GLY A 316 -2.88 -6.60 -10.76
CA GLY A 316 -2.08 -7.65 -10.12
C GLY A 316 -1.69 -8.75 -11.12
N CYS A 317 -0.43 -9.17 -11.06
CA CYS A 317 0.10 -10.23 -11.93
C CYS A 317 -0.05 -11.63 -11.31
N ARG A 318 -0.23 -11.75 -9.98
CA ARG A 318 -0.51 -13.04 -9.33
C ARG A 318 -1.79 -13.65 -9.88
N GLY A 319 -1.74 -14.93 -10.27
CA GLY A 319 -2.84 -15.62 -10.93
C GLY A 319 -3.10 -15.23 -12.40
N ARG A 320 -2.29 -14.33 -12.98
CA ARG A 320 -2.28 -13.97 -14.40
C ARG A 320 -1.01 -14.41 -15.11
N VAL A 321 0.12 -14.40 -14.40
CA VAL A 321 1.41 -14.88 -14.87
C VAL A 321 1.70 -16.23 -14.22
N ASN A 322 1.91 -17.24 -15.02
CA ASN A 322 2.24 -18.58 -14.55
C ASN A 322 3.61 -18.60 -13.85
N GLY A 323 3.73 -19.43 -12.82
CA GLY A 323 4.97 -19.59 -12.05
C GLY A 323 5.11 -18.63 -10.85
N ILE A 324 4.28 -17.59 -10.71
CA ILE A 324 4.27 -16.79 -9.48
C ILE A 324 3.54 -17.58 -8.38
N PRO A 325 4.24 -17.99 -7.30
CA PRO A 325 3.65 -18.88 -6.31
C PRO A 325 2.61 -18.16 -5.44
N PRO A 326 1.60 -18.88 -4.91
CA PRO A 326 0.77 -18.39 -3.82
C PRO A 326 1.64 -17.97 -2.63
N GLY A 327 1.32 -16.85 -1.99
CA GLY A 327 2.12 -16.34 -0.87
C GLY A 327 3.40 -15.59 -1.27
N TYR A 328 3.64 -15.36 -2.56
CA TYR A 328 4.79 -14.59 -3.07
C TYR A 328 4.91 -13.23 -2.39
N VAL A 329 6.07 -12.99 -1.77
CA VAL A 329 6.43 -11.72 -1.12
C VAL A 329 7.40 -10.97 -2.01
N GLY A 330 6.88 -9.96 -2.69
CA GLY A 330 7.58 -9.11 -3.65
C GLY A 330 6.56 -8.32 -4.45
N ASN A 331 6.99 -7.49 -5.37
CA ASN A 331 6.08 -6.82 -6.29
C ASN A 331 5.69 -7.77 -7.45
N ALA A 332 4.38 -7.80 -7.75
CA ALA A 332 3.86 -8.50 -8.92
C ALA A 332 2.64 -7.72 -9.44
N MET A 333 2.90 -6.56 -10.02
CA MET A 333 1.87 -5.67 -10.52
C MET A 333 2.34 -4.83 -11.70
N VAL A 334 1.38 -4.38 -12.50
CA VAL A 334 1.55 -3.41 -13.59
C VAL A 334 0.49 -2.32 -13.49
N PHE A 335 0.67 -1.24 -14.26
CA PHE A 335 -0.29 -0.15 -14.34
C PHE A 335 -1.02 -0.20 -15.70
N GLY A 336 -2.34 -0.31 -15.65
CA GLY A 336 -3.22 -0.15 -16.81
C GLY A 336 -3.70 1.29 -16.91
N LYS A 337 -3.74 1.88 -18.11
CA LYS A 337 -4.16 3.24 -18.37
C LYS A 337 -5.41 3.25 -19.23
N ALA A 338 -6.46 3.96 -18.78
CA ALA A 338 -7.63 4.30 -19.55
C ALA A 338 -7.60 5.81 -19.85
N GLU A 339 -7.96 6.22 -21.07
CA GLU A 339 -7.88 7.61 -21.53
C GLU A 339 -9.19 8.01 -22.22
N ALA A 340 -9.60 9.26 -22.01
CA ALA A 340 -10.76 9.88 -22.66
C ALA A 340 -10.67 11.40 -22.53
N THR A 341 -11.58 12.14 -23.17
CA THR A 341 -11.81 13.54 -22.84
C THR A 341 -12.85 13.67 -21.73
N ALA A 342 -12.85 14.81 -21.02
CA ALA A 342 -13.82 15.08 -19.96
C ALA A 342 -15.26 15.09 -20.51
N GLY A 343 -15.47 15.62 -21.73
CA GLY A 343 -16.76 15.59 -22.43
C GLY A 343 -17.24 14.16 -22.70
N GLU A 344 -16.38 13.29 -23.21
CA GLU A 344 -16.74 11.88 -23.44
C GLU A 344 -17.12 11.15 -22.16
N ILE A 345 -16.40 11.41 -21.05
CA ILE A 345 -16.68 10.84 -19.72
C ILE A 345 -18.07 11.27 -19.24
N GLU A 346 -18.47 12.50 -19.47
CA GLU A 346 -19.77 13.01 -19.04
C GLU A 346 -20.91 12.53 -19.97
N GLU A 347 -20.75 12.67 -21.28
CA GLU A 347 -21.77 12.35 -22.26
C GLU A 347 -22.10 10.86 -22.38
N LYS A 348 -21.06 10.01 -22.36
CA LYS A 348 -21.22 8.57 -22.58
C LYS A 348 -21.61 7.80 -21.33
N GLY A 349 -21.63 8.44 -20.17
CA GLY A 349 -22.15 7.90 -18.92
C GLY A 349 -21.27 6.93 -18.17
N LEU A 350 -21.83 6.34 -17.10
CA LEU A 350 -21.12 5.51 -16.14
C LEU A 350 -20.63 4.19 -16.77
N GLY A 351 -21.49 3.54 -17.53
CA GLY A 351 -21.20 2.23 -18.14
C GLY A 351 -19.99 2.30 -19.07
N TRP A 352 -19.99 3.30 -19.96
CA TRP A 352 -18.88 3.48 -20.91
C TRP A 352 -17.57 3.82 -20.19
N THR A 353 -17.62 4.71 -19.19
CA THR A 353 -16.44 5.06 -18.39
C THR A 353 -15.86 3.83 -17.66
N ALA A 354 -16.74 2.98 -17.10
CA ALA A 354 -16.34 1.74 -16.46
C ALA A 354 -15.80 0.71 -17.46
N TRP A 355 -16.32 0.68 -18.67
CA TRP A 355 -15.83 -0.16 -19.75
C TRP A 355 -14.42 0.22 -20.21
N LEU A 356 -14.07 1.51 -20.24
CA LEU A 356 -12.69 1.95 -20.49
C LEU A 356 -11.71 1.34 -19.47
N LEU A 357 -12.08 1.37 -18.18
CA LEU A 357 -11.28 0.73 -17.11
C LEU A 357 -11.22 -0.79 -17.28
N ASN A 358 -12.33 -1.41 -17.69
CA ASN A 358 -12.37 -2.85 -17.96
C ASN A 358 -11.39 -3.21 -19.07
N ARG A 359 -11.39 -2.49 -20.19
CA ARG A 359 -10.47 -2.69 -21.31
C ARG A 359 -9.02 -2.50 -20.91
N ALA A 360 -8.72 -1.45 -20.11
CA ALA A 360 -7.37 -1.21 -19.61
C ALA A 360 -6.84 -2.38 -18.76
N VAL A 361 -7.71 -3.02 -17.95
CA VAL A 361 -7.34 -4.21 -17.16
C VAL A 361 -7.25 -5.45 -18.04
N ALA A 362 -8.13 -5.61 -19.01
CA ALA A 362 -8.19 -6.78 -19.90
C ALA A 362 -7.03 -6.83 -20.90
N SER A 363 -6.39 -5.69 -21.20
CA SER A 363 -5.23 -5.64 -22.11
C SER A 363 -3.97 -6.31 -21.53
N PHE A 364 -3.96 -6.65 -20.24
CA PHE A 364 -2.84 -7.32 -19.58
C PHE A 364 -3.09 -8.83 -19.46
N ASP A 365 -2.78 -9.55 -20.50
CA ASP A 365 -2.60 -11.01 -20.46
C ASP A 365 -1.17 -11.39 -20.05
N GLU A 366 -0.90 -12.67 -19.90
CA GLU A 366 0.42 -13.17 -19.51
C GLU A 366 1.50 -12.77 -20.51
N ALA A 367 1.23 -12.85 -21.82
CA ALA A 367 2.20 -12.52 -22.87
C ALA A 367 2.61 -11.05 -22.81
N THR A 368 1.64 -10.15 -22.67
CA THR A 368 1.85 -8.71 -22.53
C THR A 368 2.67 -8.38 -21.27
N MET A 369 2.37 -9.06 -20.15
CA MET A 369 3.11 -8.85 -18.89
C MET A 369 4.56 -9.33 -19.00
N ARG A 370 4.80 -10.50 -19.59
CA ARG A 370 6.16 -11.04 -19.84
C ARG A 370 6.95 -10.13 -20.77
N GLN A 371 6.36 -9.69 -21.88
CA GLN A 371 6.98 -8.76 -22.82
C GLN A 371 7.33 -7.41 -22.15
N SER A 372 6.47 -6.91 -21.26
CA SER A 372 6.74 -5.69 -20.51
C SER A 372 7.96 -5.83 -19.59
N LEU A 373 8.15 -7.00 -18.97
CA LEU A 373 9.32 -7.28 -18.13
C LEU A 373 10.60 -7.39 -18.95
N GLU A 374 10.57 -8.09 -20.10
CA GLU A 374 11.71 -8.18 -21.02
C GLU A 374 12.12 -6.82 -21.56
N ARG A 375 11.14 -5.97 -21.91
CA ARG A 375 11.41 -4.59 -22.34
C ARG A 375 12.06 -3.80 -21.21
N TRP A 376 11.54 -3.91 -19.98
CA TRP A 376 12.05 -3.16 -18.83
C TRP A 376 13.53 -3.46 -18.55
N VAL A 377 13.97 -4.71 -18.70
CA VAL A 377 15.39 -5.09 -18.53
C VAL A 377 16.30 -4.39 -19.53
N ARG A 378 15.83 -4.15 -20.76
CA ARG A 378 16.58 -3.46 -21.80
C ARG A 378 16.51 -1.94 -21.69
N GLU A 379 15.35 -1.44 -21.31
CA GLU A 379 15.01 -0.02 -21.21
C GLU A 379 14.29 0.23 -19.88
N PRO A 380 15.06 0.34 -18.77
CA PRO A 380 14.46 0.54 -17.46
C PRO A 380 13.66 1.85 -17.39
N ASP A 381 12.40 1.75 -16.98
CA ASP A 381 11.54 2.87 -16.66
C ASP A 381 11.09 2.80 -15.20
N PHE A 382 10.97 3.95 -14.55
CA PHE A 382 10.67 4.04 -13.13
C PHE A 382 9.38 4.81 -12.88
N THR A 383 8.70 4.47 -11.81
CA THR A 383 7.51 5.20 -11.39
C THR A 383 7.92 6.44 -10.61
N TYR A 384 7.41 7.60 -11.02
CA TYR A 384 7.65 8.87 -10.36
C TYR A 384 6.34 9.52 -9.97
N MET A 385 6.23 9.96 -8.72
CA MET A 385 5.05 10.67 -8.23
C MET A 385 4.87 12.04 -8.92
N SER A 386 5.94 12.66 -9.37
CA SER A 386 5.89 13.90 -10.17
C SER A 386 5.05 13.76 -11.45
N ASN A 387 5.02 12.58 -12.06
CA ASN A 387 4.23 12.34 -13.27
C ASN A 387 2.71 12.41 -13.03
N LEU A 388 2.28 12.23 -11.77
CA LEU A 388 0.88 12.38 -11.34
C LEU A 388 0.53 13.85 -11.07
N SER A 389 1.40 14.54 -10.33
CA SER A 389 1.17 15.94 -9.93
C SER A 389 1.18 16.91 -11.11
N SER A 390 1.95 16.63 -12.15
CA SER A 390 2.09 17.54 -13.30
C SER A 390 0.91 17.54 -14.25
N ALA A 391 0.05 16.52 -14.24
CA ALA A 391 -1.00 16.38 -15.24
C ALA A 391 -2.31 17.11 -14.87
N GLY A 392 -2.60 17.37 -13.58
CA GLY A 392 -3.83 18.04 -13.11
C GLY A 392 -5.16 17.40 -13.58
N THR A 393 -5.08 16.40 -14.46
CA THR A 393 -6.21 15.72 -15.11
C THR A 393 -6.19 14.21 -14.86
N ALA A 394 -5.13 13.71 -14.20
CA ALA A 394 -4.93 12.28 -13.93
C ALA A 394 -5.66 11.82 -12.68
N LEU A 395 -6.05 10.55 -12.70
CA LEU A 395 -6.40 9.77 -11.52
C LEU A 395 -5.53 8.52 -11.47
N VAL A 396 -5.11 8.13 -10.28
CA VAL A 396 -4.39 6.88 -10.05
C VAL A 396 -4.94 6.15 -8.86
N THR A 397 -5.29 4.88 -9.05
CA THR A 397 -5.71 4.02 -7.95
C THR A 397 -4.58 3.12 -7.51
N GLY A 398 -4.30 3.13 -6.21
CA GLY A 398 -3.50 2.13 -5.51
C GLY A 398 -4.35 1.25 -4.62
N SER A 399 -3.80 0.10 -4.20
CA SER A 399 -4.45 -0.86 -3.30
C SER A 399 -5.61 -1.65 -3.94
N SER A 400 -6.27 -2.48 -3.17
CA SER A 400 -7.34 -3.36 -3.65
C SER A 400 -8.38 -3.58 -2.55
N PRO A 401 -9.68 -3.62 -2.88
CA PRO A 401 -10.73 -3.95 -1.92
C PRO A 401 -10.75 -5.45 -1.54
N ARG A 402 -9.81 -6.23 -2.07
CA ARG A 402 -9.66 -7.67 -1.75
C ARG A 402 -8.67 -7.94 -0.62
N PHE A 403 -7.96 -6.92 -0.15
CA PHE A 403 -7.09 -7.08 1.01
C PHE A 403 -7.95 -7.14 2.26
N ASP A 404 -7.74 -8.18 3.07
CA ASP A 404 -8.41 -8.34 4.36
C ASP A 404 -7.83 -7.35 5.37
N VAL A 405 -8.44 -6.19 5.47
CA VAL A 405 -8.06 -5.10 6.38
C VAL A 405 -8.78 -5.27 7.71
N PHE A 406 -10.10 -5.50 7.67
CA PHE A 406 -10.93 -5.61 8.87
C PHE A 406 -10.87 -6.99 9.55
N GLY A 407 -10.13 -7.95 8.97
CA GLY A 407 -9.77 -9.21 9.62
C GLY A 407 -8.62 -9.11 10.62
N ASN A 408 -7.90 -7.98 10.65
CA ASN A 408 -6.76 -7.76 11.55
C ASN A 408 -7.21 -7.55 13.00
N ASP A 409 -7.37 -8.63 13.72
CA ASP A 409 -7.70 -8.63 15.15
C ASP A 409 -6.48 -9.07 15.97
N PHE A 410 -5.95 -8.15 16.78
CA PHE A 410 -4.84 -8.42 17.69
C PHE A 410 -5.29 -9.05 19.03
N GLY A 411 -6.54 -9.49 19.15
CA GLY A 411 -7.07 -10.16 20.33
C GLY A 411 -7.89 -9.29 21.27
N TRP A 412 -8.14 -8.02 20.86
CA TRP A 412 -9.01 -7.10 21.62
C TRP A 412 -10.05 -6.40 20.75
N GLY A 413 -10.28 -6.90 19.55
CA GLY A 413 -11.30 -6.39 18.64
C GLY A 413 -10.77 -6.12 17.23
N LYS A 414 -11.71 -5.99 16.31
CA LYS A 414 -11.44 -5.72 14.91
C LYS A 414 -11.20 -4.23 14.67
N PRO A 415 -10.48 -3.88 13.58
CA PRO A 415 -10.33 -2.49 13.19
C PRO A 415 -11.69 -1.78 13.02
N VAL A 416 -11.78 -0.55 13.52
CA VAL A 416 -12.92 0.35 13.29
C VAL A 416 -12.72 1.20 12.04
N ALA A 417 -11.46 1.42 11.63
CA ALA A 417 -11.12 2.16 10.42
C ALA A 417 -9.73 1.79 9.90
N VAL A 418 -9.48 2.16 8.65
CA VAL A 418 -8.17 2.13 7.99
C VAL A 418 -7.85 3.52 7.47
N ARG A 419 -6.57 3.93 7.54
CA ARG A 419 -6.09 5.20 6.97
C ARG A 419 -4.70 4.98 6.36
N SER A 420 -4.30 5.89 5.46
CA SER A 420 -2.93 5.92 4.92
C SER A 420 -2.12 7.05 5.55
N GLY A 421 -0.79 6.90 5.55
CA GLY A 421 0.15 7.97 5.92
C GLY A 421 0.39 8.98 4.80
N ALA A 422 1.36 9.87 5.01
CA ALA A 422 1.72 10.93 4.06
C ALA A 422 2.40 10.44 2.77
N GLY A 423 2.88 9.20 2.75
CA GLY A 423 3.59 8.64 1.59
C GLY A 423 2.72 8.51 0.35
N ASN A 424 3.28 8.89 -0.80
CA ASN A 424 2.62 8.80 -2.10
C ASN A 424 1.30 9.60 -2.21
N LYS A 425 1.15 10.70 -1.46
CA LYS A 425 0.02 11.60 -1.59
C LYS A 425 0.26 12.59 -2.72
N ALA A 426 -0.67 12.64 -3.66
CA ALA A 426 -0.65 13.57 -4.79
C ALA A 426 -2.08 13.88 -5.22
N ASP A 427 -2.28 15.00 -5.92
CA ASP A 427 -3.58 15.33 -6.50
C ASP A 427 -4.03 14.26 -7.50
N GLY A 428 -5.23 13.69 -7.30
CA GLY A 428 -5.78 12.60 -8.10
C GLY A 428 -5.40 11.19 -7.63
N LYS A 429 -4.74 11.06 -6.48
CA LYS A 429 -4.49 9.74 -5.89
C LYS A 429 -5.73 9.22 -5.16
N ALA A 430 -6.20 8.03 -5.54
CA ALA A 430 -7.23 7.29 -4.83
C ALA A 430 -6.65 5.98 -4.26
N THR A 431 -6.90 5.68 -3.00
CA THR A 431 -6.55 4.41 -2.39
C THR A 431 -7.83 3.64 -2.09
N VAL A 432 -7.93 2.41 -2.59
CA VAL A 432 -9.10 1.56 -2.38
C VAL A 432 -8.85 0.61 -1.22
N PHE A 433 -9.85 0.48 -0.36
CA PHE A 433 -9.91 -0.51 0.72
C PHE A 433 -11.20 -1.30 0.63
N GLU A 434 -11.25 -2.49 1.25
CA GLU A 434 -12.53 -3.07 1.57
C GLU A 434 -13.33 -2.11 2.48
N GLY A 435 -14.64 -2.17 2.41
CA GLY A 435 -15.48 -1.40 3.33
C GLY A 435 -15.73 -2.16 4.64
N PRO A 436 -16.22 -1.46 5.67
CA PRO A 436 -16.47 -2.06 6.98
C PRO A 436 -17.63 -3.09 6.97
N GLU A 437 -18.56 -2.96 6.02
CA GLU A 437 -19.66 -3.89 5.88
C GLU A 437 -19.26 -5.11 5.04
N ARG A 438 -19.57 -6.31 5.52
CA ARG A 438 -19.40 -7.53 4.72
C ARG A 438 -20.30 -7.51 3.48
N GLY A 439 -19.91 -8.23 2.44
CA GLY A 439 -20.72 -8.39 1.23
C GLY A 439 -20.39 -7.42 0.09
N GLY A 440 -19.21 -6.83 0.11
CA GLY A 440 -18.66 -6.08 -1.01
C GLY A 440 -18.77 -4.56 -0.91
N SER A 441 -18.93 -4.01 0.30
CA SER A 441 -18.71 -2.58 0.53
C SER A 441 -17.26 -2.19 0.20
N MET A 442 -17.04 -0.94 -0.17
CA MET A 442 -15.71 -0.41 -0.52
C MET A 442 -15.52 0.96 0.08
N SER A 443 -14.28 1.29 0.39
CA SER A 443 -13.91 2.63 0.82
C SER A 443 -12.82 3.19 -0.09
N LEU A 444 -12.92 4.48 -0.41
CA LEU A 444 -11.95 5.23 -1.19
C LEU A 444 -11.36 6.36 -0.33
N GLU A 445 -10.06 6.37 -0.18
CA GLU A 445 -9.32 7.53 0.31
C GLU A 445 -8.85 8.32 -0.90
N VAL A 446 -9.37 9.52 -1.08
CA VAL A 446 -9.14 10.36 -2.25
C VAL A 446 -8.38 11.61 -1.85
N CYS A 447 -7.22 11.84 -2.50
CA CYS A 447 -6.38 13.02 -2.32
C CYS A 447 -6.57 13.96 -3.51
N MET A 448 -6.91 15.21 -3.25
CA MET A 448 -7.07 16.23 -4.28
C MET A 448 -6.63 17.60 -3.78
N ALA A 449 -6.42 18.53 -4.71
CA ALA A 449 -6.32 19.94 -4.37
C ALA A 449 -7.55 20.39 -3.56
N PRO A 450 -7.39 21.22 -2.51
CA PRO A 450 -8.48 21.54 -1.56
C PRO A 450 -9.77 22.00 -2.24
N ASP A 451 -9.67 22.93 -3.18
CA ASP A 451 -10.85 23.47 -3.87
C ASP A 451 -11.59 22.44 -4.71
N ALA A 452 -10.86 21.55 -5.40
CA ALA A 452 -11.46 20.47 -6.18
C ALA A 452 -12.08 19.41 -5.27
N LEU A 453 -11.45 19.10 -4.13
CA LEU A 453 -12.00 18.17 -3.15
C LEU A 453 -13.30 18.70 -2.52
N ALA A 454 -13.35 20.01 -2.19
CA ALA A 454 -14.55 20.63 -1.69
C ALA A 454 -15.72 20.53 -2.70
N ARG A 455 -15.44 20.74 -4.00
CA ARG A 455 -16.45 20.54 -5.07
C ARG A 455 -16.87 19.07 -5.22
N LEU A 456 -15.94 18.11 -5.04
CA LEU A 456 -16.27 16.69 -5.06
C LEU A 456 -17.22 16.32 -3.91
N VAL A 457 -16.98 16.85 -2.71
CA VAL A 457 -17.87 16.65 -1.53
C VAL A 457 -19.24 17.32 -1.74
N ALA A 458 -19.32 18.36 -2.53
CA ALA A 458 -20.57 19.02 -2.91
C ALA A 458 -21.27 18.39 -4.14
N ASP A 459 -20.67 17.43 -4.83
CA ASP A 459 -21.25 16.77 -6.00
C ASP A 459 -22.35 15.79 -5.57
N GLU A 460 -23.62 16.17 -5.77
CA GLU A 460 -24.77 15.40 -5.33
C GLU A 460 -24.83 14.00 -5.97
N GLU A 461 -24.50 13.86 -7.28
CA GLU A 461 -24.52 12.55 -7.95
C GLU A 461 -23.50 11.61 -7.29
N PHE A 462 -22.31 12.10 -6.97
CA PHE A 462 -21.28 11.31 -6.30
C PHE A 462 -21.67 10.96 -4.87
N MET A 463 -22.09 11.95 -4.11
CA MET A 463 -22.39 11.80 -2.68
C MET A 463 -23.63 10.95 -2.40
N ASN A 464 -24.60 10.88 -3.33
CA ASN A 464 -25.77 10.00 -3.21
C ASN A 464 -25.43 8.49 -3.15
N ALA A 465 -24.24 8.11 -3.59
CA ALA A 465 -23.75 6.73 -3.49
C ALA A 465 -22.89 6.49 -2.22
N VAL A 466 -22.44 7.56 -1.56
CA VAL A 466 -21.57 7.52 -0.39
C VAL A 466 -22.40 7.37 0.89
N SER A 467 -21.95 6.52 1.80
CA SER A 467 -22.47 6.44 3.16
C SER A 467 -21.75 7.49 4.02
N LEU A 468 -22.52 8.38 4.62
CA LEU A 468 -21.96 9.38 5.55
C LEU A 468 -21.45 8.69 6.82
N PRO A 469 -20.41 9.22 7.47
CA PRO A 469 -19.99 8.80 8.79
C PRO A 469 -21.13 8.91 9.79
N ALA A 470 -21.23 7.97 10.72
CA ALA A 470 -22.26 7.95 11.77
C ALA A 470 -21.92 8.95 12.88
#